data_bcae3e13de666dfbe2b6b40d94c3ed42
#
_entry.id   bcae3e13de666dfbe2b6b40d94c3ed42
#
_cell.length_a   1.000
_cell.length_b   1.000
_cell.length_c   1.000
_cell.angle_alpha   90.00
_cell.angle_beta   90.00
_cell.angle_gamma   90.00
#
_symmetry.space_group_name_H-M   'P 1'
#
loop_
_entity.id
_entity.type
_entity.pdbx_description
1 polymer ?
#
loop_
_entity_poly.entity_id
_entity_poly.type
_entity_poly.pdbx_seq_one_letter_code
_entity_poly.pdbx_strand_id
1 'polypeptide(L)'
;METLLELFHQLRELLNPKIIIETLLAKGGLFVYVGLIFIVFAETGLAVGFFLPGDSLLVVAGLFAATGKLNLAVLLTTLFLAAVVGDAVGYFTGARMGPRLFKRQKSLLFRPSHLQRAHAFYEKYGGKTIVIARFVPIVRTFAPIVAGAAQMPYRRFVIFNVAGGFLWVSSMLLSGYFLGSILKSKFGIDLDEHIEWVVIIVVLLSLMPPFIEFIKSRREKARASRATSAEI
;
A
#
# COMPACT_ATOMS: atom_id res chain seq x y z
N MET A 1 -13.95 -26.23 13.85
CA MET A 1 -13.92 -25.84 12.43
C MET A 1 -14.79 -24.61 12.20
N GLU A 2 -15.96 -24.51 12.82
CA GLU A 2 -16.87 -23.35 12.75
C GLU A 2 -16.25 -22.06 13.29
N THR A 3 -15.59 -22.10 14.44
CA THR A 3 -14.92 -20.91 15.05
C THR A 3 -13.81 -20.33 14.17
N LEU A 4 -13.10 -21.15 13.42
CA LEU A 4 -12.05 -20.70 12.49
C LEU A 4 -12.64 -20.06 11.23
N LEU A 5 -13.76 -20.57 10.75
CA LEU A 5 -14.53 -20.01 9.64
C LEU A 5 -15.17 -18.67 10.02
N GLU A 6 -15.73 -18.56 11.22
CA GLU A 6 -16.29 -17.31 11.76
C GLU A 6 -15.20 -16.24 11.93
N LEU A 7 -14.04 -16.62 12.48
CA LEU A 7 -12.90 -15.69 12.60
C LEU A 7 -12.41 -15.23 11.24
N PHE A 8 -12.38 -16.11 10.24
CA PHE A 8 -11.99 -15.77 8.88
C PHE A 8 -13.02 -14.84 8.19
N HIS A 9 -14.29 -15.05 8.48
CA HIS A 9 -15.38 -14.19 7.99
C HIS A 9 -15.29 -12.79 8.62
N GLN A 10 -15.11 -12.71 9.92
CA GLN A 10 -14.92 -11.44 10.64
C GLN A 10 -13.67 -10.67 10.18
N LEU A 11 -12.54 -11.37 9.98
CA LEU A 11 -11.32 -10.75 9.44
C LEU A 11 -11.52 -10.23 8.01
N ARG A 12 -12.25 -10.95 7.17
CA ARG A 12 -12.57 -10.54 5.81
C ARG A 12 -13.48 -9.30 5.79
N GLU A 13 -14.45 -9.23 6.69
CA GLU A 13 -15.32 -8.06 6.83
C GLU A 13 -14.54 -6.85 7.34
N LEU A 14 -13.68 -7.02 8.35
CA LEU A 14 -12.83 -5.96 8.90
C LEU A 14 -11.82 -5.40 7.89
N LEU A 15 -11.45 -6.18 6.86
CA LEU A 15 -10.53 -5.75 5.79
C LEU A 15 -11.26 -5.25 4.54
N ASN A 16 -12.60 -5.25 4.52
CA ASN A 16 -13.37 -4.74 3.39
C ASN A 16 -13.40 -3.21 3.41
N PRO A 17 -12.81 -2.53 2.39
CA PRO A 17 -12.72 -1.07 2.36
C PRO A 17 -14.07 -0.36 2.46
N LYS A 18 -15.13 -0.94 1.87
CA LYS A 18 -16.48 -0.41 1.93
C LYS A 18 -16.99 -0.42 3.37
N ILE A 19 -16.93 -1.57 4.04
CA ILE A 19 -17.42 -1.75 5.41
C ILE A 19 -16.67 -0.81 6.36
N ILE A 20 -15.35 -0.67 6.18
CA ILE A 20 -14.53 0.28 6.95
C ILE A 20 -15.08 1.70 6.81
N ILE A 21 -15.28 2.17 5.57
CA ILE A 21 -15.72 3.54 5.32
C ILE A 21 -17.15 3.76 5.82
N GLU A 22 -18.09 2.84 5.57
CA GLU A 22 -19.48 2.95 6.02
C GLU A 22 -19.58 2.93 7.56
N THR A 23 -18.83 2.04 8.20
CA THR A 23 -18.79 1.99 9.68
C THR A 23 -18.24 3.28 10.28
N LEU A 24 -17.21 3.86 9.65
CA LEU A 24 -16.64 5.13 10.10
C LEU A 24 -17.59 6.32 9.82
N LEU A 25 -18.28 6.32 8.67
CA LEU A 25 -19.30 7.34 8.35
C LEU A 25 -20.47 7.31 9.31
N ALA A 26 -20.91 6.12 9.72
CA ALA A 26 -21.99 5.96 10.70
C ALA A 26 -21.64 6.53 12.07
N LYS A 27 -20.36 6.60 12.44
CA LYS A 27 -19.87 7.23 13.68
C LYS A 27 -19.74 8.75 13.58
N GLY A 28 -19.84 9.32 12.36
CA GLY A 28 -19.76 10.75 12.09
C GLY A 28 -18.71 11.15 11.09
N GLY A 29 -18.94 12.25 10.37
CA GLY A 29 -18.10 12.67 9.25
C GLY A 29 -16.63 12.90 9.60
N LEU A 30 -16.29 13.31 10.83
CA LEU A 30 -14.89 13.47 11.25
C LEU A 30 -14.20 12.11 11.47
N PHE A 31 -14.91 11.11 11.99
CA PHE A 31 -14.34 9.81 12.31
C PHE A 31 -13.85 9.07 11.07
N VAL A 32 -14.50 9.25 9.91
CA VAL A 32 -14.06 8.62 8.67
C VAL A 32 -12.69 9.15 8.22
N TYR A 33 -12.47 10.47 8.30
CA TYR A 33 -11.17 11.04 7.94
C TYR A 33 -10.06 10.58 8.89
N VAL A 34 -10.33 10.63 10.21
CA VAL A 34 -9.36 10.18 11.23
C VAL A 34 -9.03 8.68 11.05
N GLY A 35 -10.03 7.86 10.81
CA GLY A 35 -9.85 6.44 10.58
C GLY A 35 -9.02 6.15 9.32
N LEU A 36 -9.33 6.82 8.20
CA LEU A 36 -8.57 6.70 6.95
C LEU A 36 -7.13 7.17 7.10
N ILE A 37 -6.90 8.30 7.78
CA ILE A 37 -5.56 8.81 8.12
C ILE A 37 -4.78 7.76 8.91
N PHE A 38 -5.39 7.19 9.95
CA PHE A 38 -4.74 6.19 10.78
C PHE A 38 -4.38 4.91 10.00
N ILE A 39 -5.31 4.41 9.17
CA ILE A 39 -5.07 3.21 8.36
C ILE A 39 -3.94 3.44 7.36
N VAL A 40 -3.96 4.55 6.60
CA VAL A 40 -2.91 4.87 5.64
C VAL A 40 -1.56 5.09 6.32
N PHE A 41 -1.54 5.80 7.46
CA PHE A 41 -0.34 5.98 8.27
C PHE A 41 0.22 4.64 8.76
N ALA A 42 -0.64 3.77 9.31
CA ALA A 42 -0.22 2.46 9.81
C ALA A 42 0.32 1.56 8.69
N GLU A 43 -0.32 1.58 7.52
CA GLU A 43 0.09 0.81 6.36
C GLU A 43 1.47 1.23 5.83
N THR A 44 1.71 2.53 5.74
CA THR A 44 2.97 3.06 5.19
C THR A 44 4.09 3.10 6.22
N GLY A 45 3.77 3.32 7.49
CA GLY A 45 4.76 3.52 8.56
C GLY A 45 5.14 2.26 9.32
N LEU A 46 4.24 1.28 9.39
CA LEU A 46 4.46 0.06 10.14
C LEU A 46 4.67 -1.12 9.18
N ALA A 47 5.74 -1.89 9.39
CA ALA A 47 6.02 -3.07 8.56
C ALA A 47 4.88 -4.12 8.55
N VAL A 48 4.02 -4.09 9.57
CA VAL A 48 2.84 -4.95 9.70
C VAL A 48 1.66 -4.44 8.84
N GLY A 49 1.69 -3.19 8.42
CA GLY A 49 0.64 -2.53 7.64
C GLY A 49 0.43 -3.12 6.23
N PHE A 50 1.36 -3.93 5.75
CA PHE A 50 1.25 -4.66 4.48
C PHE A 50 -0.06 -5.47 4.34
N PHE A 51 -0.68 -5.90 5.44
CA PHE A 51 -1.96 -6.60 5.45
C PHE A 51 -3.17 -5.66 5.30
N LEU A 52 -3.00 -4.35 5.41
CA LEU A 52 -4.09 -3.39 5.29
C LEU A 52 -4.39 -3.10 3.81
N PRO A 53 -5.66 -2.94 3.44
CA PRO A 53 -6.09 -2.77 2.05
C PRO A 53 -5.98 -1.32 1.55
N GLY A 54 -4.81 -0.65 1.69
CA GLY A 54 -4.66 0.78 1.45
C GLY A 54 -4.94 1.21 0.01
N ASP A 55 -4.46 0.47 -0.99
CA ASP A 55 -4.73 0.83 -2.40
C ASP A 55 -6.23 0.81 -2.69
N SER A 56 -6.88 -0.29 -2.33
CA SER A 56 -8.32 -0.41 -2.52
C SER A 56 -9.11 0.55 -1.63
N LEU A 57 -8.62 0.83 -0.41
CA LEU A 57 -9.23 1.82 0.48
C LEU A 57 -9.20 3.24 -0.11
N LEU A 58 -8.07 3.65 -0.69
CA LEU A 58 -7.96 4.95 -1.37
C LEU A 58 -8.90 5.04 -2.58
N VAL A 59 -8.97 3.99 -3.42
CA VAL A 59 -9.86 3.98 -4.58
C VAL A 59 -11.33 4.02 -4.13
N VAL A 60 -11.70 3.25 -3.12
CA VAL A 60 -13.07 3.26 -2.57
C VAL A 60 -13.39 4.60 -1.91
N ALA A 61 -12.45 5.22 -1.19
CA ALA A 61 -12.65 6.58 -0.66
C ALA A 61 -12.87 7.61 -1.78
N GLY A 62 -12.19 7.45 -2.92
CA GLY A 62 -12.43 8.24 -4.13
C GLY A 62 -13.84 8.03 -4.70
N LEU A 63 -14.35 6.80 -4.73
CA LEU A 63 -15.74 6.50 -5.11
C LEU A 63 -16.74 7.19 -4.18
N PHE A 64 -16.53 7.12 -2.87
CA PHE A 64 -17.39 7.82 -1.90
C PHE A 64 -17.31 9.35 -2.04
N ALA A 65 -16.18 9.89 -2.49
CA ALA A 65 -16.08 11.31 -2.83
C ALA A 65 -16.87 11.67 -4.09
N ALA A 66 -16.98 10.78 -5.08
CA ALA A 66 -17.79 10.98 -6.29
C ALA A 66 -19.29 10.99 -5.97
N THR A 67 -19.76 10.30 -4.92
CA THR A 67 -21.16 10.40 -4.43
C THR A 67 -21.44 11.65 -3.60
N GLY A 68 -20.41 12.43 -3.27
CA GLY A 68 -20.52 13.62 -2.41
C GLY A 68 -20.52 13.32 -0.90
N LYS A 69 -20.40 12.05 -0.50
CA LYS A 69 -20.32 11.65 0.93
C LYS A 69 -19.01 12.04 1.60
N LEU A 70 -17.94 12.18 0.82
CA LEU A 70 -16.62 12.61 1.29
C LEU A 70 -16.09 13.77 0.45
N ASN A 71 -15.31 14.64 1.09
CA ASN A 71 -14.66 15.75 0.40
C ASN A 71 -13.32 15.30 -0.19
N LEU A 72 -13.20 15.33 -1.52
CA LEU A 72 -12.01 14.89 -2.24
C LEU A 72 -10.75 15.69 -1.87
N ALA A 73 -10.87 17.02 -1.70
CA ALA A 73 -9.73 17.87 -1.37
C ALA A 73 -9.19 17.57 0.05
N VAL A 74 -10.08 17.29 0.99
CA VAL A 74 -9.71 16.89 2.36
C VAL A 74 -9.02 15.52 2.31
N LEU A 75 -9.56 14.56 1.56
CA LEU A 75 -8.93 13.24 1.39
C LEU A 75 -7.54 13.34 0.77
N LEU A 76 -7.41 14.09 -0.33
CA LEU A 76 -6.11 14.28 -1.01
C LEU A 76 -5.06 14.84 -0.07
N THR A 77 -5.40 15.89 0.68
CA THR A 77 -4.46 16.54 1.61
C THR A 77 -4.11 15.67 2.80
N THR A 78 -5.12 15.14 3.47
CA THR A 78 -4.90 14.43 4.75
C THR A 78 -4.24 13.07 4.55
N LEU A 79 -4.66 12.30 3.52
CA LEU A 79 -4.09 10.99 3.24
C LEU A 79 -2.69 11.09 2.63
N PHE A 80 -2.42 12.13 1.82
CA PHE A 80 -1.07 12.44 1.37
C PHE A 80 -0.14 12.72 2.56
N LEU A 81 -0.54 13.57 3.50
CA LEU A 81 0.25 13.85 4.70
C LEU A 81 0.46 12.58 5.54
N ALA A 82 -0.60 11.79 5.74
CA ALA A 82 -0.52 10.52 6.47
C ALA A 82 0.51 9.56 5.83
N ALA A 83 0.49 9.42 4.50
CA ALA A 83 1.41 8.58 3.77
C ALA A 83 2.87 9.05 3.87
N VAL A 84 3.11 10.36 3.76
CA VAL A 84 4.46 10.94 3.86
C VAL A 84 5.02 10.80 5.27
N VAL A 85 4.20 11.06 6.29
CA VAL A 85 4.59 10.94 7.71
C VAL A 85 4.79 9.48 8.08
N GLY A 86 3.94 8.57 7.63
CA GLY A 86 4.08 7.13 7.83
C GLY A 86 5.42 6.62 7.30
N ASP A 87 5.75 6.91 6.05
CA ASP A 87 7.04 6.53 5.47
C ASP A 87 8.24 7.14 6.21
N ALA A 88 8.11 8.39 6.69
CA ALA A 88 9.17 9.00 7.50
C ALA A 88 9.38 8.21 8.80
N VAL A 89 8.32 7.77 9.47
CA VAL A 89 8.42 6.88 10.65
C VAL A 89 9.08 5.56 10.27
N GLY A 90 8.70 4.95 9.16
CA GLY A 90 9.34 3.74 8.62
C GLY A 90 10.84 3.94 8.38
N TYR A 91 11.22 5.06 7.75
CA TYR A 91 12.63 5.41 7.52
C TYR A 91 13.40 5.55 8.83
N PHE A 92 12.91 6.31 9.81
CA PHE A 92 13.58 6.48 11.10
C PHE A 92 13.68 5.18 11.90
N THR A 93 12.65 4.34 11.82
CA THR A 93 12.67 2.99 12.40
C THR A 93 13.79 2.16 11.76
N GLY A 94 13.90 2.17 10.43
CA GLY A 94 14.97 1.51 9.70
C GLY A 94 16.36 2.06 10.05
N ALA A 95 16.53 3.38 10.11
CA ALA A 95 17.79 4.03 10.44
C ALA A 95 18.28 3.67 11.86
N ARG A 96 17.34 3.56 12.83
CA ARG A 96 17.68 3.21 14.22
C ARG A 96 17.94 1.72 14.42
N MET A 97 17.09 0.88 13.83
CA MET A 97 17.12 -0.58 14.02
C MET A 97 18.08 -1.28 13.07
N GLY A 98 18.30 -0.73 11.87
CA GLY A 98 19.13 -1.32 10.82
C GLY A 98 20.51 -1.73 11.32
N PRO A 99 21.33 -0.85 11.92
CA PRO A 99 22.65 -1.19 12.41
C PRO A 99 22.66 -2.32 13.45
N ARG A 100 21.58 -2.46 14.22
CA ARG A 100 21.42 -3.53 15.23
C ARG A 100 20.96 -4.86 14.63
N LEU A 101 20.04 -4.82 13.67
CA LEU A 101 19.49 -6.01 13.01
C LEU A 101 20.55 -6.68 12.11
N PHE A 102 21.36 -5.90 11.42
CA PHE A 102 22.38 -6.41 10.50
C PHE A 102 23.69 -6.83 11.18
N LYS A 103 23.87 -6.57 12.49
CA LYS A 103 24.97 -7.13 13.28
C LYS A 103 24.78 -8.62 13.60
N ARG A 104 23.59 -9.17 13.51
CA ARG A 104 23.28 -10.59 13.75
C ARG A 104 23.53 -11.41 12.48
N GLN A 105 24.70 -12.06 12.38
CA GLN A 105 25.12 -12.91 11.24
C GLN A 105 24.19 -14.13 10.97
N LYS A 106 23.31 -14.51 11.90
CA LYS A 106 22.46 -15.71 11.79
C LYS A 106 21.02 -15.44 11.30
N SER A 107 20.66 -14.23 10.88
CA SER A 107 19.31 -13.95 10.36
C SER A 107 19.20 -14.28 8.88
N LEU A 108 18.22 -15.08 8.49
CA LEU A 108 17.93 -15.42 7.09
C LEU A 108 17.44 -14.21 6.28
N LEU A 109 16.75 -13.26 6.93
CA LEU A 109 16.16 -12.08 6.30
C LEU A 109 17.08 -10.84 6.36
N PHE A 110 17.89 -10.69 7.41
CA PHE A 110 18.70 -9.49 7.67
C PHE A 110 20.20 -9.81 7.61
N ARG A 111 20.69 -10.22 6.43
CA ARG A 111 22.12 -10.44 6.21
C ARG A 111 22.82 -9.11 5.87
N PRO A 112 24.07 -8.89 6.32
CA PRO A 112 24.86 -7.72 5.95
C PRO A 112 24.98 -7.52 4.44
N SER A 113 25.04 -8.61 3.68
CA SER A 113 25.08 -8.58 2.21
C SER A 113 23.81 -8.00 1.57
N HIS A 114 22.64 -8.16 2.20
CA HIS A 114 21.38 -7.57 1.71
C HIS A 114 21.38 -6.05 1.90
N LEU A 115 21.93 -5.56 3.01
CA LEU A 115 22.09 -4.13 3.28
C LEU A 115 23.05 -3.47 2.29
N GLN A 116 24.20 -4.10 2.03
CA GLN A 116 25.17 -3.61 1.04
C GLN A 116 24.54 -3.56 -0.37
N ARG A 117 23.77 -4.58 -0.76
CA ARG A 117 23.04 -4.58 -2.02
C ARG A 117 22.00 -3.47 -2.08
N ALA A 118 21.24 -3.26 -1.01
CA ALA A 118 20.27 -2.18 -0.92
C ALA A 118 20.95 -0.82 -1.01
N HIS A 119 22.06 -0.62 -0.31
CA HIS A 119 22.86 0.61 -0.40
C HIS A 119 23.36 0.85 -1.82
N ALA A 120 24.01 -0.12 -2.45
CA ALA A 120 24.49 -0.03 -3.83
C ALA A 120 23.32 0.19 -4.83
N PHE A 121 22.14 -0.38 -4.57
CA PHE A 121 20.95 -0.17 -5.39
C PHE A 121 20.43 1.27 -5.28
N TYR A 122 20.37 1.84 -4.07
CA TYR A 122 19.99 3.24 -3.87
C TYR A 122 21.06 4.23 -4.39
N GLU A 123 22.33 3.87 -4.36
CA GLU A 123 23.37 4.66 -5.01
C GLU A 123 23.24 4.66 -6.52
N LYS A 124 23.01 3.49 -7.12
CA LYS A 124 22.91 3.33 -8.58
C LYS A 124 21.63 3.95 -9.16
N TYR A 125 20.48 3.69 -8.56
CA TYR A 125 19.17 4.10 -9.10
C TYR A 125 18.62 5.35 -8.42
N GLY A 126 19.21 5.74 -7.30
CA GLY A 126 18.86 6.96 -6.56
C GLY A 126 17.47 6.91 -5.93
N GLY A 127 16.97 8.09 -5.59
CA GLY A 127 15.70 8.26 -4.91
C GLY A 127 14.47 7.90 -5.76
N LYS A 128 14.61 7.78 -7.09
CA LYS A 128 13.53 7.34 -7.99
C LYS A 128 12.96 5.98 -7.58
N THR A 129 13.79 5.15 -6.97
CA THR A 129 13.39 3.85 -6.42
C THR A 129 12.29 3.99 -5.36
N ILE A 130 12.34 5.02 -4.52
CA ILE A 130 11.31 5.27 -3.49
C ILE A 130 9.96 5.55 -4.14
N VAL A 131 9.94 6.32 -5.25
CA VAL A 131 8.71 6.61 -5.98
C VAL A 131 8.14 5.34 -6.62
N ILE A 132 8.99 4.57 -7.33
CA ILE A 132 8.55 3.35 -8.03
C ILE A 132 8.10 2.28 -7.02
N ALA A 133 8.82 2.13 -5.91
CA ALA A 133 8.49 1.18 -4.86
C ALA A 133 7.06 1.35 -4.32
N ARG A 134 6.52 2.56 -4.30
CA ARG A 134 5.15 2.83 -3.82
C ARG A 134 4.05 2.15 -4.64
N PHE A 135 4.32 1.86 -5.92
CA PHE A 135 3.36 1.18 -6.80
C PHE A 135 3.46 -0.35 -6.72
N VAL A 136 4.38 -0.88 -5.92
CA VAL A 136 4.51 -2.33 -5.69
C VAL A 136 4.13 -2.63 -4.24
N PRO A 137 2.97 -3.25 -3.96
CA PRO A 137 2.35 -3.30 -2.63
C PRO A 137 3.28 -3.79 -1.51
N ILE A 138 4.02 -4.88 -1.73
CA ILE A 138 4.95 -5.43 -0.74
C ILE A 138 6.17 -4.53 -0.58
N VAL A 139 6.72 -4.03 -1.69
CA VAL A 139 7.97 -3.26 -1.69
C VAL A 139 7.78 -1.91 -1.00
N ARG A 140 6.64 -1.26 -1.17
CA ARG A 140 6.36 0.08 -0.63
C ARG A 140 6.46 0.15 0.90
N THR A 141 5.96 -0.87 1.61
CA THR A 141 5.99 -0.88 3.08
C THR A 141 7.41 -1.07 3.63
N PHE A 142 8.25 -1.79 2.90
CA PHE A 142 9.63 -2.04 3.30
C PHE A 142 10.64 -1.01 2.77
N ALA A 143 10.34 -0.36 1.64
CA ALA A 143 11.27 0.59 1.00
C ALA A 143 11.75 1.72 1.92
N PRO A 144 10.88 2.41 2.71
CA PRO A 144 11.33 3.43 3.65
C PRO A 144 12.24 2.86 4.74
N ILE A 145 11.88 1.70 5.30
CA ILE A 145 12.66 1.03 6.35
C ILE A 145 14.04 0.63 5.81
N VAL A 146 14.08 0.05 4.61
CA VAL A 146 15.33 -0.35 3.95
C VAL A 146 16.17 0.86 3.58
N ALA A 147 15.57 1.96 3.11
CA ALA A 147 16.28 3.21 2.84
C ALA A 147 16.92 3.80 4.10
N GLY A 148 16.21 3.78 5.22
CA GLY A 148 16.74 4.20 6.52
C GLY A 148 17.86 3.27 7.01
N ALA A 149 17.68 1.96 6.93
CA ALA A 149 18.69 0.98 7.32
C ALA A 149 19.96 1.06 6.46
N ALA A 150 19.81 1.36 5.16
CA ALA A 150 20.90 1.60 4.22
C ALA A 150 21.55 2.98 4.36
N GLN A 151 21.13 3.79 5.35
CA GLN A 151 21.66 5.13 5.63
C GLN A 151 21.55 6.11 4.45
N MET A 152 20.48 6.00 3.66
CA MET A 152 20.19 6.99 2.62
C MET A 152 20.04 8.38 3.25
N PRO A 153 20.66 9.46 2.72
CA PRO A 153 20.50 10.80 3.29
C PRO A 153 19.02 11.20 3.37
N TYR A 154 18.55 11.59 4.56
CA TYR A 154 17.12 11.91 4.80
C TYR A 154 16.58 12.97 3.84
N ARG A 155 17.39 14.00 3.54
CA ARG A 155 17.00 15.06 2.60
C ARG A 155 16.68 14.51 1.21
N ARG A 156 17.42 13.50 0.77
CA ARG A 156 17.16 12.80 -0.50
C ARG A 156 15.91 11.93 -0.40
N PHE A 157 15.77 11.19 0.70
CA PHE A 157 14.60 10.36 0.95
C PHE A 157 13.31 11.19 0.94
N VAL A 158 13.23 12.31 1.69
CA VAL A 158 12.01 13.09 1.85
C VAL A 158 11.52 13.70 0.53
N ILE A 159 12.42 14.15 -0.36
CA ILE A 159 12.03 14.69 -1.67
C ILE A 159 11.29 13.63 -2.49
N PHE A 160 11.83 12.42 -2.58
CA PHE A 160 11.21 11.34 -3.33
C PHE A 160 10.01 10.73 -2.61
N ASN A 161 9.98 10.75 -1.28
CA ASN A 161 8.86 10.36 -0.47
C ASN A 161 7.65 11.28 -0.70
N VAL A 162 7.86 12.59 -0.69
CA VAL A 162 6.81 13.59 -0.98
C VAL A 162 6.29 13.42 -2.40
N ALA A 163 7.19 13.36 -3.40
CA ALA A 163 6.80 13.18 -4.79
C ALA A 163 6.05 11.87 -5.03
N GLY A 164 6.56 10.75 -4.50
CA GLY A 164 5.93 9.44 -4.61
C GLY A 164 4.60 9.36 -3.87
N GLY A 165 4.52 9.96 -2.67
CA GLY A 165 3.29 10.03 -1.88
C GLY A 165 2.20 10.81 -2.60
N PHE A 166 2.54 11.96 -3.17
CA PHE A 166 1.62 12.75 -3.98
C PHE A 166 1.11 11.96 -5.19
N LEU A 167 2.00 11.36 -5.97
CA LEU A 167 1.62 10.58 -7.15
C LEU A 167 0.74 9.39 -6.78
N TRP A 168 1.11 8.63 -5.76
CA TRP A 168 0.37 7.43 -5.36
C TRP A 168 -1.02 7.78 -4.81
N VAL A 169 -1.12 8.67 -3.81
CA VAL A 169 -2.42 9.03 -3.20
C VAL A 169 -3.33 9.68 -4.24
N SER A 170 -2.81 10.61 -5.06
CA SER A 170 -3.61 11.26 -6.09
C SER A 170 -4.08 10.27 -7.15
N SER A 171 -3.21 9.38 -7.64
CA SER A 171 -3.61 8.39 -8.67
C SER A 171 -4.70 7.45 -8.17
N MET A 172 -4.60 6.96 -6.92
CA MET A 172 -5.59 6.04 -6.35
C MET A 172 -6.92 6.73 -6.06
N LEU A 173 -6.91 7.88 -5.38
CA LEU A 173 -8.14 8.64 -5.07
C LEU A 173 -8.84 9.12 -6.34
N LEU A 174 -8.08 9.70 -7.28
CA LEU A 174 -8.66 10.23 -8.51
C LEU A 174 -9.17 9.10 -9.42
N SER A 175 -8.53 7.94 -9.46
CA SER A 175 -9.05 6.80 -10.22
C SER A 175 -10.42 6.37 -9.72
N GLY A 176 -10.63 6.29 -8.40
CA GLY A 176 -11.91 6.01 -7.79
C GLY A 176 -12.95 7.11 -8.06
N TYR A 177 -12.55 8.36 -7.87
CA TYR A 177 -13.43 9.51 -8.11
C TYR A 177 -13.91 9.59 -9.55
N PHE A 178 -13.00 9.50 -10.53
CA PHE A 178 -13.37 9.54 -11.94
C PHE A 178 -14.17 8.31 -12.38
N LEU A 179 -13.83 7.12 -11.86
CA LEU A 179 -14.62 5.92 -12.12
C LEU A 179 -16.06 6.13 -11.65
N GLY A 180 -16.27 6.59 -10.42
CA GLY A 180 -17.60 6.86 -9.88
C GLY A 180 -18.34 7.94 -10.67
N SER A 181 -17.66 9.03 -11.02
CA SER A 181 -18.23 10.11 -11.80
C SER A 181 -18.66 9.65 -13.20
N ILE A 182 -17.86 8.83 -13.89
CA ILE A 182 -18.17 8.28 -15.20
C ILE A 182 -19.34 7.30 -15.13
N LEU A 183 -19.38 6.42 -14.14
CA LEU A 183 -20.50 5.49 -13.96
C LEU A 183 -21.82 6.22 -13.76
N LYS A 184 -21.82 7.28 -12.95
CA LYS A 184 -22.99 8.10 -12.72
C LYS A 184 -23.41 8.88 -13.97
N SER A 185 -22.45 9.56 -14.64
CA SER A 185 -22.77 10.49 -15.74
C SER A 185 -23.07 9.82 -17.07
N LYS A 186 -22.34 8.74 -17.41
CA LYS A 186 -22.49 8.07 -18.73
C LYS A 186 -23.42 6.87 -18.71
N PHE A 187 -23.44 6.13 -17.61
CA PHE A 187 -24.22 4.89 -17.53
C PHE A 187 -25.49 5.03 -16.69
N GLY A 188 -25.69 6.19 -16.05
CA GLY A 188 -26.87 6.41 -15.20
C GLY A 188 -26.94 5.47 -14.00
N ILE A 189 -25.80 4.82 -13.65
CA ILE A 189 -25.75 3.88 -12.55
C ILE A 189 -25.79 4.68 -11.25
N ASP A 190 -26.81 4.43 -10.44
CA ASP A 190 -26.86 4.99 -9.10
C ASP A 190 -25.81 4.28 -8.22
N LEU A 191 -24.76 5.03 -7.89
CA LEU A 191 -23.67 4.51 -7.08
C LEU A 191 -24.13 4.12 -5.66
N ASP A 192 -25.19 4.74 -5.16
CA ASP A 192 -25.71 4.43 -3.83
C ASP A 192 -26.35 3.04 -3.78
N GLU A 193 -26.98 2.60 -4.87
CA GLU A 193 -27.56 1.26 -4.98
C GLU A 193 -26.53 0.18 -5.38
N HIS A 194 -25.55 0.54 -6.23
CA HIS A 194 -24.64 -0.42 -6.86
C HIS A 194 -23.20 -0.34 -6.36
N ILE A 195 -22.94 0.46 -5.31
CA ILE A 195 -21.58 0.68 -4.78
C ILE A 195 -20.89 -0.63 -4.39
N GLU A 196 -21.65 -1.64 -3.98
CA GLU A 196 -21.12 -2.96 -3.61
C GLU A 196 -20.42 -3.64 -4.78
N TRP A 197 -21.10 -3.70 -5.93
CA TRP A 197 -20.56 -4.33 -7.12
C TRP A 197 -19.36 -3.57 -7.66
N VAL A 198 -19.43 -2.24 -7.66
CA VAL A 198 -18.32 -1.38 -8.11
C VAL A 198 -17.10 -1.58 -7.20
N VAL A 199 -17.29 -1.63 -5.89
CA VAL A 199 -16.21 -1.88 -4.93
C VAL A 199 -15.61 -3.27 -5.11
N ILE A 200 -16.44 -4.31 -5.30
CA ILE A 200 -15.96 -5.68 -5.54
C ILE A 200 -15.09 -5.72 -6.80
N ILE A 201 -15.52 -5.10 -7.88
CA ILE A 201 -14.77 -5.03 -9.13
C ILE A 201 -13.44 -4.29 -8.92
N VAL A 202 -13.47 -3.16 -8.24
CA VAL A 202 -12.26 -2.37 -7.93
C VAL A 202 -11.28 -3.16 -7.07
N VAL A 203 -11.76 -3.83 -6.03
CA VAL A 203 -10.92 -4.67 -5.16
C VAL A 203 -10.30 -5.82 -5.95
N LEU A 204 -11.08 -6.49 -6.79
CA LEU A 204 -10.58 -7.57 -7.65
C LEU A 204 -9.53 -7.07 -8.64
N LEU A 205 -9.75 -5.92 -9.28
CA LEU A 205 -8.79 -5.29 -10.18
C LEU A 205 -7.51 -4.86 -9.44
N SER A 206 -7.63 -4.33 -8.23
CA SER A 206 -6.48 -3.93 -7.39
C SER A 206 -5.64 -5.12 -6.92
N LEU A 207 -6.25 -6.30 -6.76
CA LEU A 207 -5.55 -7.53 -6.40
C LEU A 207 -4.93 -8.26 -7.60
N MET A 208 -5.32 -7.91 -8.84
CA MET A 208 -4.77 -8.57 -10.05
C MET A 208 -3.27 -8.38 -10.23
N PRO A 209 -2.67 -7.17 -10.12
CA PRO A 209 -1.24 -6.99 -10.31
C PRO A 209 -0.37 -7.83 -9.37
N PRO A 210 -0.56 -7.83 -8.04
CA PRO A 210 0.23 -8.66 -7.12
C PRO A 210 0.01 -10.17 -7.38
N PHE A 211 -1.18 -10.57 -7.80
CA PHE A 211 -1.47 -11.97 -8.14
C PHE A 211 -0.74 -12.42 -9.43
N ILE A 212 -0.70 -11.56 -10.43
CA ILE A 212 0.05 -11.82 -11.68
C ILE A 212 1.55 -11.91 -11.39
N GLU A 213 2.11 -11.01 -10.58
CA GLU A 213 3.52 -11.06 -10.18
C GLU A 213 3.85 -12.34 -9.40
N PHE A 214 2.97 -12.76 -8.49
CA PHE A 214 3.14 -14.00 -7.74
C PHE A 214 3.17 -15.23 -8.66
N ILE A 215 2.26 -15.30 -9.64
CA ILE A 215 2.24 -16.39 -10.62
C ILE A 215 3.50 -16.36 -11.49
N LYS A 216 3.93 -15.17 -11.95
CA LYS A 216 5.13 -15.00 -12.78
C LYS A 216 6.37 -15.44 -12.03
N SER A 217 6.54 -15.01 -10.78
CA SER A 217 7.68 -15.40 -9.95
C SER A 217 7.74 -16.91 -9.66
N ARG A 218 6.59 -17.56 -9.46
CA ARG A 218 6.52 -19.03 -9.34
C ARG A 218 6.91 -19.75 -10.63
N ARG A 219 6.46 -19.23 -11.79
CA ARG A 219 6.82 -19.81 -13.10
C ARG A 219 8.31 -19.66 -13.40
N GLU A 220 8.94 -18.54 -13.07
CA GLU A 220 10.37 -18.30 -13.22
C GLU A 220 11.20 -19.23 -12.34
N LYS A 221 10.82 -19.42 -11.06
CA LYS A 221 11.47 -20.37 -10.16
C LYS A 221 11.34 -21.81 -10.65
N ALA A 222 10.19 -22.21 -11.16
CA ALA A 222 9.97 -23.55 -11.70
C ALA A 222 10.79 -23.80 -13.01
N ARG A 223 10.96 -22.76 -13.84
CA ARG A 223 11.82 -22.83 -15.04
C ARG A 223 13.30 -22.94 -14.67
N ALA A 224 13.76 -22.13 -13.70
CA ALA A 224 15.15 -22.19 -13.22
C ALA A 224 15.48 -23.56 -12.62
N SER A 225 14.58 -24.14 -11.82
CA SER A 225 14.77 -25.48 -11.25
C SER A 225 14.83 -26.58 -12.31
N ARG A 226 14.04 -26.48 -13.39
CA ARG A 226 14.07 -27.44 -14.50
C ARG A 226 15.35 -27.32 -15.35
N ALA A 227 15.87 -26.12 -15.56
CA ALA A 227 17.12 -25.89 -16.27
C ALA A 227 18.31 -26.51 -15.51
N THR A 228 18.38 -26.33 -14.20
CA THR A 228 19.44 -26.93 -13.35
C THR A 228 19.36 -28.45 -13.30
N SER A 229 18.16 -29.05 -13.40
CA SER A 229 17.98 -30.51 -13.41
C SER A 229 18.26 -31.16 -14.79
N ALA A 230 18.40 -30.37 -15.86
CA ALA A 230 18.71 -30.86 -17.22
C ALA A 230 20.22 -30.79 -17.55
N GLU A 231 21.01 -30.14 -16.69
CA GLU A 231 22.48 -30.03 -16.80
C GLU A 231 23.25 -31.07 -15.94
N ILE A 232 22.51 -31.92 -15.18
CA ILE A 232 23.05 -33.02 -14.37
C ILE A 232 22.69 -34.35 -15.05
#